data_92b74b84af7ee1014042a4fd241c02a4
#
_entry.id   92b74b84af7ee1014042a4fd241c02a4
#
_cell.length_a   1.000
_cell.length_b   1.000
_cell.length_c   1.000
_cell.angle_alpha   90.00
_cell.angle_beta   90.00
_cell.angle_gamma   90.00
#
_symmetry.space_group_name_H-M   'P 1'
#
loop_
_entity.id
_entity.type
_entity.pdbx_description
1 polymer ?
#
loop_
_entity_poly.entity_id
_entity_poly.type
_entity_poly.pdbx_seq_one_letter_code
_entity_poly.pdbx_strand_id
1 'polypeptide(L)' 'MKYQCVKNPNVIVVMLSPEAEFRLGEVKHKAVVYSRGGKVFVRRTEEFHAKFKPLKEDKP' A
#
# COMPACT_ATOMS: atom_id res chain seq x y z
N MET A 1 5.03 7.91 -3.74
CA MET A 1 5.86 6.72 -3.72
C MET A 1 5.14 5.55 -4.35
N LYS A 2 5.81 4.82 -5.18
CA LYS A 2 5.16 3.75 -5.94
C LYS A 2 5.55 2.39 -5.40
N TYR A 3 4.59 1.48 -5.43
CA TYR A 3 4.79 0.11 -5.02
C TYR A 3 4.33 -0.82 -6.13
N GLN A 4 4.87 -2.01 -6.14
CA GLN A 4 4.62 -3.00 -7.17
C GLN A 4 4.09 -4.26 -6.50
N CYS A 5 3.07 -4.86 -7.13
CA CYS A 5 2.51 -6.10 -6.61
C CYS A 5 3.51 -7.23 -6.77
N VAL A 6 3.72 -7.99 -5.70
CA VAL A 6 4.71 -9.07 -5.74
C VAL A 6 4.32 -10.14 -6.71
N LYS A 7 3.04 -10.50 -6.75
CA LYS A 7 2.59 -11.57 -7.62
C LYS A 7 2.38 -11.12 -9.04
N ASN A 8 2.10 -9.84 -9.24
CA ASN A 8 1.83 -9.33 -10.57
C ASN A 8 2.59 -8.03 -10.76
N PRO A 9 3.81 -8.10 -11.31
CA PRO A 9 4.65 -6.90 -11.39
C PRO A 9 4.08 -5.80 -12.27
N ASN A 10 3.08 -6.12 -13.09
CA ASN A 10 2.45 -5.08 -13.91
C ASN A 10 1.51 -4.21 -13.12
N VAL A 11 1.15 -4.62 -11.90
CA VAL A 11 0.24 -3.84 -11.07
C VAL A 11 1.06 -2.91 -10.21
N ILE A 12 0.89 -1.62 -10.45
CA ILE A 12 1.62 -0.57 -9.73
C ILE A 12 0.59 0.26 -8.98
N VAL A 13 0.89 0.54 -7.72
CA VAL A 13 0.02 1.37 -6.90
C VAL A 13 0.82 2.55 -6.37
N VAL A 14 0.11 3.61 -6.00
CA VAL A 14 0.74 4.80 -5.45
C VAL A 14 0.36 4.89 -3.99
N MET A 15 1.36 4.89 -3.12
CA MET A 15 1.11 5.03 -1.70
C MET A 15 0.78 6.48 -1.38
N LEU A 16 -0.37 6.68 -0.75
CA LEU A 16 -0.80 8.01 -0.37
C LEU A 16 -0.48 8.31 1.08
N SER A 17 -0.66 7.32 1.96
CA SER A 17 -0.36 7.51 3.37
C SER A 17 0.20 6.20 3.92
N PRO A 18 1.45 6.21 4.40
CA PRO A 18 2.04 4.99 4.95
C PRO A 18 1.64 4.70 6.38
N GLU A 19 1.06 5.68 7.06
CA GLU A 19 0.81 5.54 8.50
C GLU A 19 -0.59 5.99 8.83
N ALA A 20 -1.56 5.37 8.19
CA ALA A 20 -2.94 5.60 8.55
C ALA A 20 -3.33 4.62 9.65
N GLU A 21 -4.44 4.90 10.29
CA GLU A 21 -4.99 4.03 11.31
C GLU A 21 -6.46 3.82 11.05
N PHE A 22 -6.96 2.63 11.36
CA PHE A 22 -8.38 2.42 11.40
C PHE A 22 -8.71 1.60 12.63
N ARG A 23 -9.96 1.68 13.04
CA ARG A 23 -10.39 1.07 14.28
C ARG A 23 -11.48 0.07 14.01
N LEU A 24 -11.31 -1.13 14.55
CA LEU A 24 -12.35 -2.15 14.55
C LEU A 24 -12.72 -2.37 16.00
N GLY A 25 -13.90 -1.91 16.38
CA GLY A 25 -14.28 -1.96 17.78
C GLY A 25 -13.35 -1.10 18.60
N GLU A 26 -12.67 -1.71 19.56
CA GLU A 26 -11.74 -0.98 20.41
C GLU A 26 -10.29 -1.20 20.00
N VAL A 27 -10.06 -1.91 18.92
CA VAL A 27 -8.71 -2.25 18.50
C VAL A 27 -8.32 -1.35 17.35
N LYS A 28 -7.15 -0.72 17.48
CA LYS A 28 -6.61 0.12 16.43
C LYS A 28 -5.66 -0.70 15.57
N HIS A 29 -5.76 -0.49 14.28
CA HIS A 29 -4.88 -1.16 13.34
C HIS A 29 -4.17 -0.13 12.50
N LYS A 30 -2.91 -0.37 12.22
CA LYS A 30 -2.17 0.47 11.29
C LYS A 30 -2.48 0.04 9.88
N ALA A 31 -2.56 1.01 9.00
CA ALA A 31 -2.98 0.77 7.64
C ALA A 31 -2.21 1.64 6.67
N VAL A 32 -2.26 1.25 5.41
CA VAL A 32 -1.66 2.01 4.32
C VAL A 32 -2.80 2.40 3.39
N VAL A 33 -2.80 3.67 3.01
CA VAL A 33 -3.76 4.17 2.03
C VAL A 33 -3.02 4.32 0.71
N TYR A 34 -3.56 3.75 -0.33
CA TYR A 34 -2.91 3.78 -1.63
C TYR A 34 -3.97 3.91 -2.71
N SER A 35 -3.53 4.26 -3.89
CA SER A 35 -4.43 4.38 -5.03
C SER A 35 -3.99 3.45 -6.14
N ARG A 36 -4.97 3.00 -6.91
CA ARG A 36 -4.73 2.15 -8.05
C ARG A 36 -5.83 2.44 -9.07
N GLY A 37 -5.40 2.84 -10.26
CA GLY A 37 -6.35 3.08 -11.33
C GLY A 37 -7.37 4.14 -11.00
N GLY A 38 -6.98 5.16 -10.24
CA GLY A 38 -7.90 6.23 -9.90
C GLY A 38 -8.81 5.95 -8.72
N LYS A 39 -8.65 4.79 -8.09
CA LYS A 39 -9.44 4.44 -6.92
C LYS A 39 -8.54 4.37 -5.70
N VAL A 40 -9.11 4.68 -4.54
CA VAL A 40 -8.37 4.71 -3.29
C VAL A 40 -8.74 3.48 -2.47
N PHE A 41 -7.72 2.83 -1.93
CA PHE A 41 -7.89 1.62 -1.13
C PHE A 41 -7.16 1.76 0.18
N VAL A 42 -7.62 1.00 1.16
CA VAL A 42 -6.97 0.93 2.47
C VAL A 42 -6.70 -0.53 2.76
N ARG A 43 -5.50 -0.82 3.24
CA ARG A 43 -5.13 -2.19 3.58
C ARG A 43 -4.27 -2.15 4.83
N ARG A 44 -4.39 -3.17 5.67
CA ARG A 44 -3.55 -3.23 6.86
C ARG A 44 -2.09 -3.23 6.44
N THR A 45 -1.28 -2.58 7.29
CA THR A 45 0.13 -2.41 6.95
C THR A 45 0.81 -3.75 6.65
N GLU A 46 0.54 -4.75 7.48
CA GLU A 46 1.17 -6.05 7.28
C GLU A 46 0.75 -6.68 5.97
N GLU A 47 -0.53 -6.56 5.63
CA GLU A 47 -1.02 -7.13 4.38
C GLU A 47 -0.49 -6.39 3.18
N PHE A 48 -0.39 -5.07 3.32
CA PHE A 48 0.12 -4.28 2.21
C PHE A 48 1.55 -4.69 1.87
N HIS A 49 2.40 -4.80 2.90
CA HIS A 49 3.80 -5.11 2.65
C HIS A 49 4.01 -6.57 2.25
N ALA A 50 3.04 -7.43 2.55
CA ALA A 50 3.12 -8.80 2.07
C ALA A 50 2.77 -8.92 0.60
N LYS A 51 1.94 -8.00 0.09
CA LYS A 51 1.49 -8.06 -1.30
C LYS A 51 2.21 -7.11 -2.22
N PHE A 52 2.79 -6.05 -1.68
CA PHE A 52 3.44 -5.03 -2.47
C PHE A 52 4.83 -4.77 -1.94
N LYS A 53 5.72 -4.38 -2.83
CA LYS A 53 7.07 -4.01 -2.46
C LYS A 53 7.40 -2.69 -3.10
N PRO A 54 8.34 -1.93 -2.52
CA PRO A 54 8.72 -0.65 -3.11
C PRO A 54 9.22 -0.84 -4.53
N LEU A 55 8.73 -0.01 -5.41
CA LEU A 55 9.19 -0.04 -6.78
C LEU A 55 10.52 0.68 -6.84
N LYS A 56 11.55 -0.06 -7.19
CA LYS A 56 12.85 0.55 -7.33
C LYS A 56 12.88 1.27 -8.63
N GLU A 57 13.02 2.57 -8.55
CA GLU A 57 13.21 3.33 -9.74
C GLU A 57 14.66 3.40 -10.04
N ASP A 58 14.93 3.36 -11.31
CA ASP A 58 16.27 3.41 -11.74
C ASP A 58 16.82 4.77 -11.53
N LYS A 59 17.61 4.92 -10.56
CA LYS A 59 18.15 6.22 -10.25
C LYS A 59 19.54 6.32 -10.75
N PRO A 60 19.83 7.41 -11.37
CA PRO A 60 21.23 7.66 -11.72
C PRO A 60 22.04 7.89 -10.50
#